data_c0b2debf6c8f287debbf486f25031246
#
_entry.id   c0b2debf6c8f287debbf486f25031246
#
_cell.length_a   1.000
_cell.length_b   1.000
_cell.length_c   1.000
_cell.angle_alpha   90.00
_cell.angle_beta   90.00
_cell.angle_gamma   90.00
#
_symmetry.space_group_name_H-M   'P 1'
#
loop_
_entity.id
_entity.type
_entity.pdbx_description
1 polymer ?
#
loop_
_entity_poly.entity_id
_entity_poly.type
_entity_poly.pdbx_seq_one_letter_code
_entity_poly.pdbx_strand_id
1 'polypeptide(L)'
;MSSNPLTLFEKIWHSHIVTQEPKSPAVLYIDLHLVHEVTSPQAFTGLRERGLKVRRPTHTLATMDHSIPTTPLSVPMADTQAAAQLQQLAENCEEFDIE
;
A
#
# COMPACT_ATOMS: atom_id res chain seq x y z
N MET A 1 -6.60 29.76 16.85
CA MET A 1 -6.72 29.33 15.46
C MET A 1 -5.75 30.14 14.60
N SER A 2 -4.90 29.47 13.87
CA SER A 2 -3.96 30.16 13.01
C SER A 2 -4.67 30.78 11.80
N SER A 3 -4.44 32.06 11.56
CA SER A 3 -4.95 32.76 10.37
C SER A 3 -3.92 32.76 9.24
N ASN A 4 -2.74 32.17 9.43
CA ASN A 4 -1.71 32.15 8.41
C ASN A 4 -2.07 31.17 7.30
N PRO A 5 -1.85 31.57 6.03
CA PRO A 5 -2.10 30.66 4.91
C PRO A 5 -1.10 29.50 4.95
N LEU A 6 -1.55 28.33 4.53
CA LEU A 6 -0.74 27.11 4.49
C LEU A 6 -0.62 26.62 3.05
N THR A 7 0.50 25.98 2.73
CA THR A 7 0.64 25.27 1.47
C THR A 7 -0.24 24.02 1.46
N LEU A 8 -0.48 23.46 0.28
CA LEU A 8 -1.20 22.19 0.18
C LEU A 8 -0.50 21.10 0.99
N PHE A 9 0.83 21.03 0.90
CA PHE A 9 1.61 20.08 1.69
C PHE A 9 1.35 20.25 3.19
N GLU A 10 1.41 21.48 3.69
CA GLU A 10 1.21 21.74 5.11
C GLU A 10 -0.21 21.39 5.57
N LYS A 11 -1.20 21.64 4.72
CA LYS A 11 -2.60 21.29 5.04
C LYS A 11 -2.76 19.78 5.17
N ILE A 12 -2.20 19.01 4.25
CA ILE A 12 -2.27 17.55 4.28
C ILE A 12 -1.46 17.03 5.46
N TRP A 13 -0.26 17.55 5.67
CA TRP A 13 0.61 17.16 6.77
C TRP A 13 -0.08 17.33 8.13
N HIS A 14 -0.61 18.53 8.39
CA HIS A 14 -1.24 18.83 9.67
C HIS A 14 -2.51 18.00 9.90
N SER A 15 -3.24 17.67 8.85
CA SER A 15 -4.45 16.85 8.98
C SER A 15 -4.16 15.39 9.29
N HIS A 16 -2.94 14.92 9.03
CA HIS A 16 -2.56 13.52 9.21
C HIS A 16 -1.63 13.27 10.40
N ILE A 17 -1.08 14.34 10.98
CA ILE A 17 -0.15 14.17 12.09
C ILE A 17 -0.89 13.74 13.36
N VAL A 18 -0.43 12.65 13.96
CA VAL A 18 -0.98 12.12 15.21
C VAL A 18 -0.24 12.74 16.40
N THR A 19 1.08 12.70 16.36
CA THR A 19 1.91 13.28 17.38
C THR A 19 3.31 13.54 16.83
N GLN A 20 4.00 14.51 17.44
CA GLN A 20 5.41 14.76 17.13
C GLN A 20 6.10 15.22 18.41
N GLU A 21 6.87 14.32 19.00
CA GLU A 21 7.70 14.66 20.15
C GLU A 21 8.90 15.49 19.73
N PRO A 22 9.42 16.38 20.60
CA PRO A 22 10.62 17.15 20.28
C PRO A 22 11.78 16.25 19.88
N LYS A 23 12.47 16.62 18.80
CA LYS A 23 13.63 15.90 18.26
C LYS A 23 13.33 14.49 17.77
N SER A 24 12.05 14.17 17.53
CA SER A 24 11.61 12.88 17.03
C SER A 24 10.85 13.04 15.72
N PRO A 25 10.82 12.02 14.87
CA PRO A 25 9.99 12.06 13.67
C PRO A 25 8.49 12.18 14.03
N ALA A 26 7.75 12.80 13.13
CA ALA A 26 6.29 12.85 13.29
C ALA A 26 5.69 11.47 13.07
N VAL A 27 4.64 11.16 13.82
CA VAL A 27 3.82 9.97 13.60
C VAL A 27 2.60 10.41 12.80
N LEU A 28 2.44 9.81 11.62
CA LEU A 28 1.34 10.15 10.71
C LEU A 28 0.31 9.03 10.67
N TYR A 29 -0.95 9.40 10.53
CA TYR A 29 -2.02 8.46 10.26
C TYR A 29 -2.08 8.21 8.74
N ILE A 30 -2.06 6.94 8.34
CA ILE A 30 -2.19 6.56 6.94
C ILE A 30 -3.65 6.20 6.70
N ASP A 31 -4.35 7.07 5.98
CA ASP A 31 -5.79 6.92 5.73
C ASP A 31 -6.12 6.20 4.42
N LEU A 32 -5.15 6.09 3.51
CA LEU A 32 -5.29 5.33 2.28
C LEU A 32 -3.93 4.72 1.92
N HIS A 33 -3.90 3.43 1.69
CA HIS A 33 -2.68 2.71 1.37
C HIS A 33 -2.82 2.02 0.01
N LEU A 34 -1.92 2.34 -0.90
CA LEU A 34 -1.85 1.70 -2.22
C LEU A 34 -0.71 0.70 -2.22
N VAL A 35 -1.00 -0.54 -2.59
CA VAL A 35 0.00 -1.61 -2.64
C VAL A 35 0.11 -2.17 -4.06
N HIS A 36 1.27 -2.69 -4.41
CA HIS A 36 1.50 -3.32 -5.70
C HIS A 36 2.26 -4.63 -5.53
N GLU A 37 2.48 -5.36 -6.63
CA GLU A 37 2.97 -6.74 -6.62
C GLU A 37 4.44 -6.90 -6.29
N VAL A 38 5.25 -5.84 -6.40
CA VAL A 38 6.70 -5.97 -6.27
C VAL A 38 7.16 -5.98 -4.81
N THR A 39 6.70 -5.04 -4.01
CA THR A 39 7.17 -4.87 -2.63
C THR A 39 6.22 -5.42 -1.57
N SER A 40 4.95 -5.63 -1.90
CA SER A 40 3.95 -6.07 -0.92
C SER A 40 4.11 -7.52 -0.43
N PRO A 41 4.70 -8.48 -1.19
CA PRO A 41 4.77 -9.86 -0.72
C PRO A 41 5.45 -10.02 0.64
N GLN A 42 6.53 -9.30 0.88
CA GLN A 42 7.25 -9.37 2.16
C GLN A 42 6.39 -8.85 3.31
N ALA A 43 5.63 -7.78 3.09
CA ALA A 43 4.75 -7.23 4.10
C ALA A 43 3.64 -8.21 4.48
N PHE A 44 3.02 -8.85 3.50
CA PHE A 44 1.99 -9.86 3.74
C PHE A 44 2.55 -11.08 4.44
N THR A 45 3.74 -11.51 4.07
CA THR A 45 4.43 -12.62 4.76
C THR A 45 4.64 -12.28 6.23
N GLY A 46 5.09 -11.06 6.52
CA GLY A 46 5.28 -10.61 7.91
C GLY A 46 3.99 -10.60 8.71
N LEU A 47 2.89 -10.16 8.11
CA LEU A 47 1.58 -10.19 8.77
C LEU A 47 1.15 -11.62 9.06
N ARG A 48 1.32 -12.52 8.08
CA ARG A 48 0.91 -13.92 8.19
C ARG A 48 1.71 -14.64 9.30
N GLU A 49 3.02 -14.41 9.35
CA GLU A 49 3.88 -15.00 10.35
C GLU A 49 3.55 -14.56 11.78
N ARG A 50 3.04 -13.34 11.92
CA ARG A 50 2.67 -12.78 13.23
C ARG A 50 1.20 -13.02 13.57
N GLY A 51 0.43 -13.64 12.69
CA GLY A 51 -1.00 -13.85 12.88
C GLY A 51 -1.81 -12.56 12.88
N LEU A 52 -1.32 -11.54 12.18
CA LEU A 52 -1.98 -10.23 12.11
C LEU A 52 -2.77 -10.10 10.82
N LYS A 53 -3.78 -9.23 10.86
CA LYS A 53 -4.58 -8.87 9.70
C LYS A 53 -4.24 -7.45 9.26
N VAL A 54 -4.67 -7.09 8.05
CA VAL A 54 -4.58 -5.69 7.61
C VAL A 54 -5.55 -4.87 8.47
N ARG A 55 -5.06 -3.77 9.02
CA ARG A 55 -5.83 -2.96 9.96
C ARG A 55 -7.08 -2.34 9.31
N ARG A 56 -6.93 -1.80 8.12
CA ARG A 56 -8.01 -1.10 7.41
C ARG A 56 -8.10 -1.60 5.97
N PRO A 57 -8.61 -2.83 5.74
CA PRO A 57 -8.66 -3.36 4.37
C PRO A 57 -9.54 -2.53 3.43
N THR A 58 -10.57 -1.85 3.94
CA THR A 58 -11.41 -0.97 3.12
C THR A 58 -10.71 0.33 2.73
N HIS A 59 -9.57 0.63 3.34
CA HIS A 59 -8.74 1.80 3.01
C HIS A 59 -7.40 1.39 2.42
N THR A 60 -7.31 0.16 1.93
CA THR A 60 -6.13 -0.38 1.25
C THR A 60 -6.58 -0.86 -0.13
N LEU A 61 -5.91 -0.37 -1.17
CA LEU A 61 -6.20 -0.74 -2.55
C LEU A 61 -4.97 -1.36 -3.17
N ALA A 62 -5.15 -2.41 -3.96
CA ALA A 62 -4.05 -3.06 -4.66
C ALA A 62 -4.13 -2.76 -6.15
N THR A 63 -2.97 -2.58 -6.77
CA THR A 63 -2.87 -2.37 -8.20
C THR A 63 -1.73 -3.20 -8.76
N MET A 64 -1.93 -3.76 -9.95
CA MET A 64 -0.91 -4.50 -10.69
C MET A 64 -0.37 -3.56 -11.75
N ASP A 65 0.77 -2.91 -11.48
CA ASP A 65 1.28 -1.88 -12.36
C ASP A 65 2.76 -2.01 -12.73
N HIS A 66 3.56 -2.74 -11.95
CA HIS A 66 5.00 -2.84 -12.18
C HIS A 66 5.39 -4.01 -13.08
N SER A 67 4.72 -5.14 -12.93
CA SER A 67 5.04 -6.37 -13.65
C SER A 67 4.08 -6.65 -14.80
N ILE A 68 3.26 -5.69 -15.20
CA ILE A 68 2.31 -5.84 -16.29
C ILE A 68 3.03 -5.73 -17.63
N PRO A 69 2.88 -6.71 -18.54
CA PRO A 69 3.48 -6.63 -19.86
C PRO A 69 2.71 -5.67 -20.76
N THR A 70 3.37 -5.26 -21.85
CA THR A 70 2.74 -4.41 -22.87
C THR A 70 1.95 -5.22 -23.90
N THR A 71 1.98 -6.54 -23.80
CA THR A 71 1.20 -7.44 -24.66
C THR A 71 -0.27 -7.45 -24.25
N PRO A 72 -1.20 -7.86 -25.14
CA PRO A 72 -2.61 -7.97 -24.77
C PRO A 72 -2.83 -8.91 -23.58
N LEU A 73 -3.83 -8.60 -22.75
CA LEU A 73 -4.13 -9.41 -21.56
C LEU A 73 -4.52 -10.83 -21.88
N SER A 74 -4.97 -11.09 -23.11
CA SER A 74 -5.31 -12.44 -23.56
C SER A 74 -4.09 -13.31 -23.86
N VAL A 75 -2.89 -12.72 -23.94
CA VAL A 75 -1.65 -13.46 -24.21
C VAL A 75 -1.01 -13.84 -22.87
N PRO A 76 -0.64 -15.11 -22.66
CA PRO A 76 0.06 -15.52 -21.45
C PRO A 76 1.38 -14.75 -21.28
N MET A 77 1.72 -14.44 -20.04
CA MET A 77 2.95 -13.73 -19.73
C MET A 77 4.16 -14.64 -19.97
N ALA A 78 5.15 -14.12 -20.71
CA ALA A 78 6.39 -14.84 -20.96
C ALA A 78 7.29 -14.86 -19.72
N ASP A 79 7.25 -13.82 -18.90
CA ASP A 79 8.06 -13.72 -17.68
C ASP A 79 7.34 -14.45 -16.54
N THR A 80 7.87 -15.61 -16.16
CA THR A 80 7.27 -16.45 -15.11
C THR A 80 7.39 -15.81 -13.72
N GLN A 81 8.45 -15.04 -13.47
CA GLN A 81 8.62 -14.34 -12.18
C GLN A 81 7.60 -13.22 -12.04
N ALA A 82 7.40 -12.44 -13.10
CA ALA A 82 6.39 -11.38 -13.08
C ALA A 82 4.98 -11.97 -12.91
N ALA A 83 4.68 -13.07 -13.62
CA ALA A 83 3.41 -13.75 -13.47
C ALA A 83 3.20 -14.25 -12.05
N ALA A 84 4.25 -14.79 -11.40
CA ALA A 84 4.18 -15.25 -10.03
C ALA A 84 3.92 -14.10 -9.05
N GLN A 85 4.49 -12.92 -9.28
CA GLN A 85 4.27 -11.75 -8.45
C GLN A 85 2.81 -11.27 -8.54
N LEU A 86 2.24 -11.25 -9.74
CA LEU A 86 0.84 -10.87 -9.93
C LEU A 86 -0.10 -11.87 -9.27
N GLN A 87 0.19 -13.15 -9.42
CA GLN A 87 -0.59 -14.21 -8.79
C GLN A 87 -0.55 -14.08 -7.27
N GLN A 88 0.63 -13.85 -6.71
CA GLN A 88 0.80 -13.72 -5.26
C GLN A 88 0.05 -12.51 -4.72
N LEU A 89 0.04 -11.39 -5.44
CA LEU A 89 -0.73 -10.22 -5.04
C LEU A 89 -2.21 -10.54 -4.98
N ALA A 90 -2.73 -11.21 -6.01
CA ALA A 90 -4.14 -11.59 -6.04
C ALA A 90 -4.50 -12.49 -4.86
N GLU A 91 -3.67 -13.47 -4.55
CA GLU A 91 -3.88 -14.37 -3.41
C GLU A 91 -3.80 -13.63 -2.08
N ASN A 92 -2.85 -12.72 -1.93
CA ASN A 92 -2.72 -11.92 -0.71
C ASN A 92 -3.93 -11.01 -0.50
N CYS A 93 -4.43 -10.40 -1.57
CA CYS A 93 -5.62 -9.54 -1.48
C CYS A 93 -6.85 -10.33 -1.05
N GLU A 94 -7.02 -11.54 -1.58
CA GLU A 94 -8.12 -12.40 -1.19
C GLU A 94 -7.99 -12.81 0.28
N GLU A 95 -6.80 -13.20 0.70
CA GLU A 95 -6.54 -13.63 2.08
C GLU A 95 -6.76 -12.50 3.09
N PHE A 96 -6.37 -11.28 2.76
CA PHE A 96 -6.43 -10.13 3.68
C PHE A 96 -7.59 -9.17 3.40
N ASP A 97 -8.56 -9.57 2.59
CA ASP A 97 -9.79 -8.81 2.30
C ASP A 97 -9.53 -7.44 1.65
N ILE A 98 -8.56 -7.37 0.74
CA ILE A 98 -8.19 -6.15 0.01
C ILE A 98 -8.72 -6.25 -1.42
N GLU A 99 -9.24 -5.13 -1.96
CA GLU A 99 -9.64 -5.03 -3.37
C GLU A 99 -8.47 -4.72 -4.30
#